data_07063defe52e9dccefc512afdff8d1d2
#
_entry.id   07063defe52e9dccefc512afdff8d1d2
#
_cell.length_a   1.000
_cell.length_b   1.000
_cell.length_c   1.000
_cell.angle_alpha   90.00
_cell.angle_beta   90.00
_cell.angle_gamma   90.00
#
_symmetry.space_group_name_H-M   'P 1'
#
loop_
_entity.id
_entity.type
_entity.pdbx_description
1 polymer ?
#
loop_
_entity_poly.entity_id
_entity_poly.type
_entity_poly.pdbx_seq_one_letter_code
_entity_poly.pdbx_strand_id
1 'polypeptide(L)'
;MTRREQIKNAYKLTGGHASFYDGMMTYSTIPGKAICRIVWNMDGEKNLRYLEKALSGIPEDFSGKLLEVPVGTGVLTMPVYRELPDADITCLDYSENMMASAQEKAKAVGIRNITFMQGDVGAMPFEDESFDIVLSLNGFHAFPDKEAAYRETFRVLKPGGTFCGCFYVQGGCKRTDWFIRHLYQPKGFFTPPYEIEQSLRRRLSKLYKKAEVTMVEGIGCFCCRK
;
A
#
# COMPACT_ATOMS: atom_id res chain seq x y z
N MET A 1 10.85 -7.20 -17.03
CA MET A 1 10.20 -5.85 -17.05
C MET A 1 10.55 -5.16 -15.75
N THR A 2 11.03 -3.92 -15.78
CA THR A 2 11.43 -3.20 -14.57
C THR A 2 10.22 -2.82 -13.72
N ARG A 3 10.41 -2.63 -12.39
CA ARG A 3 9.33 -2.16 -11.49
C ARG A 3 8.66 -0.88 -12.01
N ARG A 4 9.45 0.04 -12.56
CA ARG A 4 8.95 1.28 -13.17
C ARG A 4 8.04 1.02 -14.38
N GLU A 5 8.36 0.03 -15.19
CA GLU A 5 7.53 -0.40 -16.34
C GLU A 5 6.26 -1.08 -15.86
N GLN A 6 6.33 -1.93 -14.81
CA GLN A 6 5.16 -2.56 -14.20
C GLN A 6 4.16 -1.51 -13.69
N ILE A 7 4.64 -0.50 -12.94
CA ILE A 7 3.81 0.60 -12.45
C ILE A 7 3.20 1.41 -13.61
N LYS A 8 3.96 1.71 -14.66
CA LYS A 8 3.45 2.42 -15.85
C LYS A 8 2.39 1.60 -16.60
N ASN A 9 2.55 0.28 -16.64
CA ASN A 9 1.57 -0.60 -17.25
C ASN A 9 0.28 -0.70 -16.42
N ALA A 10 0.36 -0.64 -15.08
CA ALA A 10 -0.80 -0.52 -14.21
C ALA A 10 -1.69 0.66 -14.61
N TYR A 11 -1.09 1.80 -14.94
CA TYR A 11 -1.80 2.99 -15.40
C TYR A 11 -2.54 2.82 -16.73
N LYS A 12 -2.04 1.95 -17.61
CA LYS A 12 -2.69 1.65 -18.90
C LYS A 12 -3.86 0.69 -18.75
N LEU A 13 -3.79 -0.26 -17.82
CA LEU A 13 -4.85 -1.25 -17.59
C LEU A 13 -6.13 -0.65 -16.99
N THR A 14 -6.03 0.49 -16.32
CA THR A 14 -7.18 1.21 -15.75
C THR A 14 -7.93 2.09 -16.76
N GLY A 15 -7.51 2.08 -18.03
CA GLY A 15 -8.09 2.90 -19.09
C GLY A 15 -9.58 2.60 -19.34
N GLY A 16 -10.43 3.62 -19.22
CA GLY A 16 -11.82 3.63 -19.69
C GLY A 16 -12.91 3.38 -18.66
N HIS A 17 -12.70 2.57 -17.63
CA HIS A 17 -13.70 2.24 -16.57
C HIS A 17 -13.15 2.36 -15.14
N ALA A 18 -12.02 3.06 -14.95
CA ALA A 18 -11.48 3.28 -13.62
C ALA A 18 -12.47 4.08 -12.76
N SER A 19 -12.77 3.60 -11.56
CA SER A 19 -13.44 4.41 -10.55
C SER A 19 -12.65 5.71 -10.33
N PHE A 20 -13.30 6.75 -9.81
CA PHE A 20 -12.60 7.99 -9.46
C PHE A 20 -11.38 7.73 -8.56
N TYR A 21 -11.54 6.82 -7.60
CA TYR A 21 -10.45 6.40 -6.70
C TYR A 21 -9.28 5.75 -7.46
N ASP A 22 -9.56 4.78 -8.32
CA ASP A 22 -8.52 4.11 -9.11
C ASP A 22 -7.78 5.09 -10.04
N GLY A 23 -8.53 6.00 -10.67
CA GLY A 23 -7.96 7.04 -11.53
C GLY A 23 -7.05 8.02 -10.79
N MET A 24 -7.33 8.30 -9.51
CA MET A 24 -6.48 9.08 -8.62
C MET A 24 -5.22 8.28 -8.24
N MET A 25 -5.38 7.04 -7.79
CA MET A 25 -4.27 6.20 -7.34
C MET A 25 -3.25 5.91 -8.45
N THR A 26 -3.72 5.73 -9.68
CA THR A 26 -2.86 5.46 -10.86
C THR A 26 -2.42 6.72 -11.61
N TYR A 27 -2.86 7.90 -11.18
CA TYR A 27 -2.60 9.17 -11.90
C TYR A 27 -3.05 9.12 -13.38
N SER A 28 -4.10 8.37 -13.69
CA SER A 28 -4.50 8.08 -15.08
C SER A 28 -5.60 9.01 -15.61
N THR A 29 -6.55 9.40 -14.76
CA THR A 29 -7.69 10.25 -15.18
C THR A 29 -7.43 11.73 -14.94
N ILE A 30 -8.08 12.62 -15.70
CA ILE A 30 -7.95 14.08 -15.53
C ILE A 30 -8.38 14.52 -14.12
N PRO A 31 -9.55 14.09 -13.57
CA PRO A 31 -9.93 14.43 -12.19
C PRO A 31 -8.95 13.86 -11.16
N GLY A 32 -8.48 12.64 -11.35
CA GLY A 32 -7.47 12.02 -10.47
C GLY A 32 -6.17 12.80 -10.43
N LYS A 33 -5.65 13.22 -11.59
CA LYS A 33 -4.46 14.08 -11.69
C LYS A 33 -4.65 15.43 -11.00
N ALA A 34 -5.82 16.03 -11.12
CA ALA A 34 -6.14 17.29 -10.45
C ALA A 34 -6.11 17.12 -8.92
N ILE A 35 -6.75 16.08 -8.38
CA ILE A 35 -6.71 15.78 -6.94
C ILE A 35 -5.26 15.50 -6.47
N CYS A 36 -4.50 14.70 -7.20
CA CYS A 36 -3.10 14.43 -6.85
C CYS A 36 -2.28 15.74 -6.78
N ARG A 37 -2.45 16.64 -7.73
CA ARG A 37 -1.75 17.94 -7.73
C ARG A 37 -2.23 18.88 -6.63
N ILE A 38 -3.54 19.00 -6.44
CA ILE A 38 -4.13 19.97 -5.50
C ILE A 38 -3.99 19.51 -4.06
N VAL A 39 -4.36 18.26 -3.77
CA VAL A 39 -4.39 17.72 -2.41
C VAL A 39 -3.02 17.20 -1.98
N TRP A 40 -2.41 16.37 -2.81
CA TRP A 40 -1.20 15.60 -2.46
C TRP A 40 0.11 16.27 -2.90
N ASN A 41 0.07 17.37 -3.62
CA ASN A 41 1.25 18.02 -4.21
C ASN A 41 2.05 17.09 -5.13
N MET A 42 1.37 16.12 -5.73
CA MET A 42 1.95 15.07 -6.56
C MET A 42 1.78 15.41 -8.04
N ASP A 43 2.84 15.28 -8.81
CA ASP A 43 2.84 15.15 -10.26
C ASP A 43 3.07 13.69 -10.66
N GLY A 44 3.17 13.41 -11.95
CA GLY A 44 3.36 12.05 -12.43
C GLY A 44 4.70 11.42 -12.01
N GLU A 45 5.77 12.22 -11.89
CA GLU A 45 7.10 11.74 -11.48
C GLU A 45 7.12 11.43 -9.98
N LYS A 46 6.57 12.30 -9.13
CA LYS A 46 6.44 12.06 -7.70
C LYS A 46 5.54 10.86 -7.42
N ASN A 47 4.43 10.72 -8.17
CA ASN A 47 3.53 9.58 -8.04
C ASN A 47 4.24 8.26 -8.39
N LEU A 48 5.03 8.24 -9.45
CA LEU A 48 5.81 7.08 -9.81
C LEU A 48 6.89 6.76 -8.75
N ARG A 49 7.58 7.80 -8.27
CA ARG A 49 8.65 7.67 -7.27
C ARG A 49 8.16 7.07 -5.96
N TYR A 50 7.00 7.50 -5.42
CA TYR A 50 6.52 6.92 -4.17
C TYR A 50 6.13 5.45 -4.34
N LEU A 51 5.54 5.07 -5.47
CA LEU A 51 5.19 3.68 -5.75
C LEU A 51 6.44 2.79 -5.92
N GLU A 52 7.46 3.27 -6.64
CA GLU A 52 8.74 2.58 -6.74
C GLU A 52 9.35 2.32 -5.35
N LYS A 53 9.29 3.33 -4.46
CA LYS A 53 9.80 3.21 -3.09
C LYS A 53 8.95 2.29 -2.23
N ALA A 54 7.62 2.38 -2.31
CA ALA A 54 6.72 1.54 -1.54
C ALA A 54 6.81 0.05 -1.92
N LEU A 55 7.06 -0.24 -3.19
CA LEU A 55 7.15 -1.59 -3.73
C LEU A 55 8.60 -2.13 -3.78
N SER A 56 9.59 -1.37 -3.33
CA SER A 56 11.01 -1.74 -3.43
C SER A 56 11.40 -2.98 -2.61
N GLY A 57 10.56 -3.37 -1.66
CA GLY A 57 10.75 -4.58 -0.85
C GLY A 57 10.35 -5.89 -1.53
N ILE A 58 9.75 -5.83 -2.73
CA ILE A 58 9.33 -7.01 -3.50
C ILE A 58 10.32 -7.24 -4.65
N PRO A 59 11.15 -8.28 -4.65
CA PRO A 59 12.01 -8.63 -5.79
C PRO A 59 11.18 -8.89 -7.07
N GLU A 60 11.78 -8.67 -8.23
CA GLU A 60 11.10 -8.89 -9.52
C GLU A 60 10.89 -10.37 -9.84
N ASP A 61 11.68 -11.26 -9.23
CA ASP A 61 11.66 -12.72 -9.35
C ASP A 61 11.16 -13.40 -8.06
N PHE A 62 10.35 -12.69 -7.26
CA PHE A 62 9.90 -13.20 -5.96
C PHE A 62 8.99 -14.43 -6.12
N SER A 63 9.29 -15.50 -5.34
CA SER A 63 8.59 -16.80 -5.36
C SER A 63 8.14 -17.30 -3.98
N GLY A 64 8.19 -16.44 -2.96
CA GLY A 64 7.77 -16.78 -1.58
C GLY A 64 6.32 -16.42 -1.28
N LYS A 65 5.98 -16.39 0.01
CA LYS A 65 4.66 -16.00 0.51
C LYS A 65 4.58 -14.49 0.74
N LEU A 66 3.63 -13.84 0.09
CA LEU A 66 3.38 -12.39 0.21
C LEU A 66 1.98 -12.15 0.79
N LEU A 67 1.91 -11.32 1.82
CA LEU A 67 0.65 -10.78 2.33
C LEU A 67 0.53 -9.30 1.95
N GLU A 68 -0.58 -8.92 1.34
CA GLU A 68 -0.98 -7.51 1.19
C GLU A 68 -2.12 -7.16 2.14
N VAL A 69 -1.96 -6.08 2.92
CA VAL A 69 -2.97 -5.59 3.87
C VAL A 69 -2.92 -4.07 4.04
N PRO A 70 -4.01 -3.34 3.74
CA PRO A 70 -5.21 -3.77 3.02
C PRO A 70 -4.94 -3.86 1.51
N VAL A 71 -5.65 -4.74 0.81
CA VAL A 71 -5.52 -4.82 -0.65
C VAL A 71 -6.26 -3.65 -1.35
N GLY A 72 -7.28 -3.09 -0.71
CA GLY A 72 -8.11 -2.07 -1.33
C GLY A 72 -8.73 -2.55 -2.64
N THR A 73 -8.69 -1.72 -3.66
CA THR A 73 -9.16 -2.09 -5.01
C THR A 73 -8.16 -2.91 -5.83
N GLY A 74 -6.95 -3.13 -5.31
CA GLY A 74 -5.88 -3.85 -6.01
C GLY A 74 -5.31 -3.16 -7.25
N VAL A 75 -5.74 -1.93 -7.55
CA VAL A 75 -5.38 -1.24 -8.80
C VAL A 75 -3.87 -1.02 -8.98
N LEU A 76 -3.13 -0.88 -7.88
CA LEU A 76 -1.67 -0.66 -7.90
C LEU A 76 -0.89 -1.98 -7.94
N THR A 77 -1.43 -3.03 -7.34
CA THR A 77 -0.70 -4.27 -7.04
C THR A 77 -1.01 -5.40 -8.00
N MET A 78 -2.22 -5.50 -8.54
CA MET A 78 -2.56 -6.58 -9.49
C MET A 78 -1.63 -6.64 -10.72
N PRO A 79 -1.23 -5.52 -11.36
CA PRO A 79 -0.25 -5.56 -12.44
C PRO A 79 1.14 -6.02 -12.01
N VAL A 80 1.51 -5.77 -10.74
CA VAL A 80 2.78 -6.25 -10.16
C VAL A 80 2.71 -7.75 -9.91
N TYR A 81 1.60 -8.23 -9.34
CA TYR A 81 1.40 -9.63 -9.00
C TYR A 81 1.29 -10.54 -10.23
N ARG A 82 0.78 -10.03 -11.33
CA ARG A 82 0.80 -10.74 -12.62
C ARG A 82 2.22 -11.14 -13.06
N GLU A 83 3.21 -10.35 -12.71
CA GLU A 83 4.62 -10.60 -13.05
C GLU A 83 5.34 -11.50 -12.02
N LEU A 84 4.61 -12.04 -11.03
CA LEU A 84 5.12 -12.91 -9.96
C LEU A 84 4.38 -14.27 -9.98
N PRO A 85 4.50 -15.06 -11.04
CA PRO A 85 3.70 -16.29 -11.22
C PRO A 85 4.02 -17.39 -10.20
N ASP A 86 5.22 -17.36 -9.61
CA ASP A 86 5.71 -18.37 -8.66
C ASP A 86 5.53 -17.94 -7.18
N ALA A 87 4.99 -16.74 -6.91
CA ALA A 87 4.68 -16.28 -5.56
C ALA A 87 3.37 -16.90 -5.06
N ASP A 88 3.22 -17.08 -3.75
CA ASP A 88 1.95 -17.38 -3.08
C ASP A 88 1.43 -16.09 -2.45
N ILE A 89 0.40 -15.50 -3.03
CA ILE A 89 -0.08 -14.17 -2.67
C ILE A 89 -1.39 -14.28 -1.89
N THR A 90 -1.41 -13.71 -0.70
CA THR A 90 -2.61 -13.54 0.11
C THR A 90 -2.94 -12.05 0.23
N CYS A 91 -4.19 -11.70 -0.06
CA CYS A 91 -4.71 -10.34 0.05
C CYS A 91 -5.79 -10.27 1.13
N LEU A 92 -5.61 -9.40 2.11
CA LEU A 92 -6.56 -9.19 3.20
C LEU A 92 -7.13 -7.78 3.14
N ASP A 93 -8.44 -7.65 3.31
CA ASP A 93 -9.13 -6.37 3.48
C ASP A 93 -10.34 -6.51 4.42
N TYR A 94 -10.65 -5.45 5.15
CA TYR A 94 -11.84 -5.38 5.98
C TYR A 94 -13.10 -5.15 5.14
N SER A 95 -12.98 -4.43 4.02
CA SER A 95 -14.06 -4.05 3.14
C SER A 95 -14.31 -5.10 2.06
N GLU A 96 -15.46 -5.78 2.13
CA GLU A 96 -15.89 -6.73 1.11
C GLU A 96 -15.96 -6.11 -0.29
N ASN A 97 -16.46 -4.88 -0.40
CA ASN A 97 -16.56 -4.18 -1.68
C ASN A 97 -15.21 -3.86 -2.32
N MET A 98 -14.22 -3.44 -1.50
CA MET A 98 -12.86 -3.20 -1.97
C MET A 98 -12.22 -4.51 -2.45
N MET A 99 -12.36 -5.57 -1.66
CA MET A 99 -11.85 -6.89 -2.00
C MET A 99 -12.49 -7.46 -3.26
N ALA A 100 -13.81 -7.32 -3.44
CA ALA A 100 -14.51 -7.73 -4.67
C ALA A 100 -13.93 -7.03 -5.91
N SER A 101 -13.65 -5.73 -5.82
CA SER A 101 -13.01 -4.96 -6.89
C SER A 101 -11.58 -5.47 -7.20
N ALA A 102 -10.82 -5.86 -6.18
CA ALA A 102 -9.49 -6.46 -6.36
C ALA A 102 -9.57 -7.84 -7.02
N GLN A 103 -10.54 -8.68 -6.63
CA GLN A 103 -10.79 -9.99 -7.23
C GLN A 103 -11.14 -9.89 -8.72
N GLU A 104 -12.00 -8.95 -9.10
CA GLU A 104 -12.33 -8.69 -10.50
C GLU A 104 -11.09 -8.32 -11.31
N LYS A 105 -10.23 -7.44 -10.77
CA LYS A 105 -8.99 -7.03 -11.43
C LYS A 105 -7.99 -8.19 -11.55
N ALA A 106 -7.82 -8.99 -10.50
CA ALA A 106 -6.95 -10.17 -10.54
C ALA A 106 -7.40 -11.15 -11.62
N LYS A 107 -8.72 -11.42 -11.69
CA LYS A 107 -9.33 -12.26 -12.74
C LYS A 107 -9.11 -11.69 -14.13
N ALA A 108 -9.31 -10.37 -14.30
CA ALA A 108 -9.17 -9.69 -15.59
C ALA A 108 -7.75 -9.76 -16.16
N VAL A 109 -6.72 -9.77 -15.28
CA VAL A 109 -5.31 -9.89 -15.69
C VAL A 109 -4.76 -11.33 -15.60
N GLY A 110 -5.60 -12.31 -15.23
CA GLY A 110 -5.28 -13.75 -15.27
C GLY A 110 -4.38 -14.24 -14.14
N ILE A 111 -4.36 -13.59 -12.95
CA ILE A 111 -3.60 -14.06 -11.79
C ILE A 111 -4.30 -15.28 -11.20
N ARG A 112 -3.55 -16.37 -10.97
CA ARG A 112 -4.08 -17.64 -10.44
C ARG A 112 -3.53 -18.01 -9.06
N ASN A 113 -2.41 -17.45 -8.67
CA ASN A 113 -1.66 -17.68 -7.43
C ASN A 113 -1.97 -16.63 -6.35
N ILE A 114 -3.25 -16.23 -6.26
CA ILE A 114 -3.71 -15.19 -5.33
C ILE A 114 -4.95 -15.67 -4.57
N THR A 115 -4.95 -15.48 -3.26
CA THR A 115 -6.07 -15.78 -2.35
C THR A 115 -6.55 -14.47 -1.72
N PHE A 116 -7.87 -14.30 -1.61
CA PHE A 116 -8.49 -13.15 -0.96
C PHE A 116 -9.20 -13.57 0.30
N MET A 117 -8.99 -12.82 1.38
CA MET A 117 -9.57 -13.08 2.69
C MET A 117 -10.10 -11.78 3.30
N GLN A 118 -11.35 -11.80 3.78
CA GLN A 118 -11.89 -10.71 4.57
C GLN A 118 -11.39 -10.81 6.00
N GLY A 119 -10.89 -9.72 6.57
CA GLY A 119 -10.39 -9.73 7.94
C GLY A 119 -9.90 -8.38 8.44
N ASP A 120 -9.64 -8.34 9.74
CA ASP A 120 -9.08 -7.18 10.42
C ASP A 120 -7.54 -7.30 10.49
N VAL A 121 -6.84 -6.25 10.06
CA VAL A 121 -5.38 -6.17 10.19
C VAL A 121 -4.89 -6.22 11.63
N GLY A 122 -5.71 -5.79 12.59
CA GLY A 122 -5.40 -5.84 14.03
C GLY A 122 -5.53 -7.22 14.66
N ALA A 123 -6.12 -8.21 13.95
CA ALA A 123 -6.36 -9.58 14.40
C ALA A 123 -6.34 -10.55 13.22
N MET A 124 -5.20 -10.66 12.55
CA MET A 124 -5.08 -11.46 11.33
C MET A 124 -5.14 -12.97 11.62
N PRO A 125 -5.93 -13.77 10.86
CA PRO A 125 -6.10 -15.21 11.08
C PRO A 125 -4.95 -16.03 10.47
N PHE A 126 -3.72 -15.59 10.67
CA PHE A 126 -2.52 -16.25 10.17
C PHE A 126 -1.62 -16.67 11.33
N GLU A 127 -0.87 -17.73 11.15
CA GLU A 127 0.15 -18.17 12.08
C GLU A 127 1.32 -17.16 12.15
N ASP A 128 2.07 -17.20 13.25
CA ASP A 128 3.30 -16.44 13.40
C ASP A 128 4.28 -16.82 12.29
N GLU A 129 5.05 -15.86 11.82
CA GLU A 129 6.16 -16.08 10.90
C GLU A 129 5.80 -16.85 9.62
N SER A 130 4.59 -16.59 9.07
CA SER A 130 4.05 -17.30 7.90
C SER A 130 4.39 -16.66 6.56
N PHE A 131 4.75 -15.35 6.53
CA PHE A 131 5.00 -14.61 5.28
C PHE A 131 6.45 -14.13 5.14
N ASP A 132 6.96 -14.20 3.91
CA ASP A 132 8.28 -13.68 3.56
C ASP A 132 8.24 -12.16 3.31
N ILE A 133 7.12 -11.67 2.79
CA ILE A 133 6.85 -10.25 2.58
C ILE A 133 5.47 -9.88 3.12
N VAL A 134 5.39 -8.75 3.85
CA VAL A 134 4.14 -8.07 4.16
C VAL A 134 4.16 -6.70 3.47
N LEU A 135 3.18 -6.44 2.62
CA LEU A 135 2.98 -5.17 1.91
C LEU A 135 1.79 -4.42 2.50
N SER A 136 1.96 -3.13 2.76
CA SER A 136 0.83 -2.26 3.15
C SER A 136 0.85 -0.96 2.37
N LEU A 137 -0.08 -0.81 1.44
CA LEU A 137 -0.23 0.42 0.65
C LEU A 137 -1.44 1.23 1.13
N ASN A 138 -1.18 2.44 1.60
CA ASN A 138 -2.20 3.41 2.02
C ASN A 138 -3.18 2.89 3.11
N GLY A 139 -2.75 1.96 3.97
CA GLY A 139 -3.58 1.38 5.02
C GLY A 139 -3.45 2.09 6.37
N PHE A 140 -2.23 2.24 6.89
CA PHE A 140 -1.97 2.66 8.27
C PHE A 140 -2.59 4.00 8.69
N HIS A 141 -2.78 4.94 7.78
CA HIS A 141 -3.46 6.19 8.12
C HIS A 141 -4.97 6.03 8.35
N ALA A 142 -5.56 4.92 7.90
CA ALA A 142 -6.99 4.63 8.02
C ALA A 142 -7.30 3.64 9.14
N PHE A 143 -6.36 2.79 9.56
CA PHE A 143 -6.60 1.75 10.57
C PHE A 143 -7.03 2.36 11.91
N PRO A 144 -8.09 1.83 12.54
CA PRO A 144 -8.56 2.31 13.84
C PRO A 144 -7.57 2.00 14.96
N ASP A 145 -6.99 0.80 15.00
CA ASP A 145 -5.94 0.37 15.94
C ASP A 145 -4.61 0.12 15.19
N LYS A 146 -3.81 1.18 15.11
CA LYS A 146 -2.50 1.11 14.45
C LYS A 146 -1.48 0.28 15.21
N GLU A 147 -1.59 0.26 16.55
CA GLU A 147 -0.68 -0.52 17.39
C GLU A 147 -0.91 -2.03 17.18
N ALA A 148 -2.19 -2.45 17.10
CA ALA A 148 -2.52 -3.82 16.74
C ALA A 148 -2.03 -4.15 15.33
N ALA A 149 -2.23 -3.27 14.35
CA ALA A 149 -1.77 -3.47 12.97
C ALA A 149 -0.23 -3.63 12.89
N TYR A 150 0.54 -2.81 13.61
CA TYR A 150 2.00 -2.95 13.67
C TYR A 150 2.42 -4.26 14.35
N ARG A 151 1.75 -4.66 15.44
CA ARG A 151 2.02 -5.95 16.09
C ARG A 151 1.76 -7.13 15.17
N GLU A 152 0.61 -7.14 14.52
CA GLU A 152 0.18 -8.22 13.65
C GLU A 152 1.04 -8.33 12.39
N THR A 153 1.34 -7.21 11.71
CA THR A 153 2.23 -7.22 10.54
C THR A 153 3.64 -7.71 10.90
N PHE A 154 4.12 -7.40 12.10
CA PHE A 154 5.39 -7.94 12.59
C PHE A 154 5.30 -9.43 12.97
N ARG A 155 4.20 -9.85 13.63
CA ARG A 155 3.99 -11.23 14.09
C ARG A 155 3.99 -12.22 12.92
N VAL A 156 3.21 -11.93 11.89
CA VAL A 156 3.06 -12.83 10.74
C VAL A 156 4.26 -12.83 9.79
N LEU A 157 5.17 -11.88 9.91
CA LEU A 157 6.38 -11.78 9.11
C LEU A 157 7.46 -12.72 9.63
N LYS A 158 8.06 -13.54 8.76
CA LYS A 158 9.17 -14.44 9.09
C LYS A 158 10.40 -13.67 9.58
N PRO A 159 11.29 -14.29 10.40
CA PRO A 159 12.63 -13.78 10.63
C PRO A 159 13.35 -13.56 9.30
N GLY A 160 13.95 -12.39 9.13
CA GLY A 160 14.57 -12.01 7.87
C GLY A 160 13.58 -11.64 6.75
N GLY A 161 12.26 -11.62 7.01
CA GLY A 161 11.24 -11.17 6.08
C GLY A 161 11.22 -9.65 5.91
N THR A 162 10.51 -9.17 4.88
CA THR A 162 10.44 -7.75 4.51
C THR A 162 9.06 -7.18 4.75
N PHE A 163 8.95 -6.09 5.52
CA PHE A 163 7.75 -5.25 5.62
C PHE A 163 7.96 -3.98 4.81
N CYS A 164 7.14 -3.74 3.80
CA CYS A 164 7.26 -2.57 2.95
C CYS A 164 5.90 -1.95 2.64
N GLY A 165 5.93 -0.72 2.14
CA GLY A 165 4.70 -0.03 1.78
C GLY A 165 4.79 1.48 1.89
N CYS A 166 3.61 2.11 1.99
CA CYS A 166 3.48 3.56 2.17
C CYS A 166 2.15 3.94 2.79
N PHE A 167 2.12 5.10 3.42
CA PHE A 167 0.89 5.73 3.90
C PHE A 167 1.10 7.23 4.16
N TYR A 168 0.00 7.95 4.36
CA TYR A 168 0.06 9.37 4.73
C TYR A 168 0.78 9.58 6.06
N VAL A 169 1.72 10.52 6.05
CA VAL A 169 2.52 10.96 7.20
C VAL A 169 2.33 12.46 7.37
N GLN A 170 1.88 12.87 8.55
CA GLN A 170 1.60 14.27 8.87
C GLN A 170 2.89 15.09 8.91
N GLY A 171 2.83 16.33 8.45
CA GLY A 171 3.96 17.26 8.47
C GLY A 171 4.82 17.22 7.20
N GLY A 172 4.65 16.21 6.33
CA GLY A 172 5.39 16.13 5.07
C GLY A 172 4.95 17.16 4.02
N CYS A 173 3.66 17.55 4.03
CA CYS A 173 3.13 18.57 3.15
C CYS A 173 1.98 19.33 3.83
N LYS A 174 2.19 20.61 4.18
CA LYS A 174 1.20 21.45 4.89
C LYS A 174 -0.16 21.53 4.18
N ARG A 175 -0.14 21.55 2.84
CA ARG A 175 -1.37 21.60 2.03
C ARG A 175 -2.13 20.28 2.16
N THR A 176 -1.48 19.15 2.05
CA THR A 176 -2.07 17.83 2.27
C THR A 176 -2.66 17.71 3.67
N ASP A 177 -1.92 18.14 4.69
CA ASP A 177 -2.39 18.11 6.08
C ASP A 177 -3.68 18.91 6.28
N TRP A 178 -3.79 20.07 5.60
CA TRP A 178 -5.00 20.88 5.63
C TRP A 178 -6.20 20.13 5.04
N PHE A 179 -6.04 19.52 3.84
CA PHE A 179 -7.10 18.74 3.20
C PHE A 179 -7.48 17.51 4.03
N ILE A 180 -6.50 16.79 4.59
CA ILE A 180 -6.77 15.63 5.45
C ILE A 180 -7.62 16.06 6.65
N ARG A 181 -7.21 17.09 7.38
CA ARG A 181 -7.91 17.55 8.58
C ARG A 181 -9.34 18.04 8.32
N HIS A 182 -9.56 18.78 7.22
CA HIS A 182 -10.81 19.49 7.01
C HIS A 182 -11.80 18.75 6.08
N LEU A 183 -11.33 17.86 5.21
CA LEU A 183 -12.18 17.19 4.23
C LEU A 183 -12.22 15.67 4.37
N TYR A 184 -11.10 15.00 4.63
CA TYR A 184 -11.03 13.54 4.61
C TYR A 184 -11.26 12.91 5.99
N GLN A 185 -10.69 13.47 7.04
CA GLN A 185 -10.89 12.99 8.41
C GLN A 185 -12.36 13.07 8.87
N PRO A 186 -13.12 14.16 8.62
CA PRO A 186 -14.53 14.22 8.99
C PRO A 186 -15.40 13.18 8.27
N LYS A 187 -14.94 12.67 7.12
CA LYS A 187 -15.60 11.60 6.37
C LYS A 187 -15.18 10.19 6.77
N GLY A 188 -14.30 10.06 7.76
CA GLY A 188 -13.83 8.77 8.26
C GLY A 188 -12.79 8.05 7.37
N PHE A 189 -12.22 8.72 6.34
CA PHE A 189 -11.21 8.12 5.49
C PHE A 189 -9.83 8.05 6.14
N PHE A 190 -9.60 8.88 7.17
CA PHE A 190 -8.34 9.00 7.89
C PHE A 190 -8.63 9.01 9.39
N THR A 191 -7.91 8.19 10.14
CA THR A 191 -8.08 8.01 11.58
C THR A 191 -6.85 8.52 12.34
N PRO A 192 -6.98 9.56 13.19
CA PRO A 192 -5.89 9.98 14.06
C PRO A 192 -5.63 8.97 15.20
N PRO A 193 -4.48 9.00 15.88
CA PRO A 193 -3.33 9.88 15.60
C PRO A 193 -2.57 9.48 14.35
N TYR A 194 -1.92 10.47 13.70
CA TYR A 194 -1.10 10.22 12.52
C TYR A 194 0.37 10.14 12.90
N GLU A 195 1.13 9.31 12.20
CA GLU A 195 2.59 9.35 12.28
C GLU A 195 3.11 10.66 11.68
N ILE A 196 4.16 11.20 12.29
CA ILE A 196 5.07 12.15 11.69
C ILE A 196 6.34 11.40 11.26
N GLU A 197 7.15 11.97 10.39
CA GLU A 197 8.36 11.28 9.89
C GLU A 197 9.25 10.77 11.03
N GLN A 198 9.49 11.58 12.05
CA GLN A 198 10.33 11.20 13.18
C GLN A 198 9.76 10.04 14.01
N SER A 199 8.43 10.03 14.26
CA SER A 199 7.77 8.94 15.00
C SER A 199 7.79 7.64 14.20
N LEU A 200 7.53 7.72 12.88
CA LEU A 200 7.58 6.58 11.99
C LEU A 200 8.99 5.96 11.94
N ARG A 201 10.03 6.77 11.74
CA ARG A 201 11.42 6.30 11.76
C ARG A 201 11.79 5.64 13.07
N ARG A 202 11.44 6.25 14.20
CA ARG A 202 11.69 5.71 15.55
C ARG A 202 10.97 4.38 15.76
N ARG A 203 9.71 4.27 15.39
CA ARG A 203 8.91 3.07 15.52
C ARG A 203 9.51 1.91 14.71
N LEU A 204 9.76 2.15 13.43
CA LEU A 204 10.28 1.12 12.54
C LEU A 204 11.70 0.67 12.93
N SER A 205 12.57 1.60 13.31
CA SER A 205 13.91 1.25 13.80
C SER A 205 13.92 0.51 15.15
N LYS A 206 12.85 0.63 15.95
CA LYS A 206 12.69 -0.15 17.19
C LYS A 206 12.20 -1.57 16.93
N LEU A 207 11.35 -1.76 15.91
CA LEU A 207 10.74 -3.05 15.60
C LEU A 207 11.61 -3.92 14.68
N TYR A 208 12.34 -3.30 13.74
CA TYR A 208 13.03 -3.99 12.66
C TYR A 208 14.53 -3.79 12.73
N LYS A 209 15.32 -4.81 12.33
CA LYS A 209 16.79 -4.76 12.27
C LYS A 209 17.30 -3.70 11.30
N LYS A 210 16.58 -3.53 10.18
CA LYS A 210 16.85 -2.50 9.18
C LYS A 210 15.54 -1.81 8.83
N ALA A 211 15.52 -0.48 8.82
CA ALA A 211 14.36 0.29 8.48
C ALA A 211 14.78 1.50 7.63
N GLU A 212 14.30 1.53 6.41
CA GLU A 212 14.48 2.64 5.49
C GLU A 212 13.14 3.35 5.33
N VAL A 213 13.15 4.69 5.48
CA VAL A 213 11.97 5.54 5.30
C VAL A 213 12.34 6.67 4.35
N THR A 214 11.53 6.84 3.31
CA THR A 214 11.67 7.93 2.31
C THR A 214 10.38 8.71 2.25
N MET A 215 10.44 10.02 2.44
CA MET A 215 9.29 10.90 2.25
C MET A 215 9.15 11.34 0.81
N VAL A 216 7.93 11.27 0.28
CA VAL A 216 7.53 11.88 -0.98
C VAL A 216 6.29 12.72 -0.69
N GLU A 217 6.49 14.03 -0.52
CA GLU A 217 5.47 14.95 -0.02
C GLU A 217 4.86 14.46 1.31
N GLY A 218 3.53 14.31 1.39
CA GLY A 218 2.83 13.78 2.57
C GLY A 218 2.77 12.23 2.65
N ILE A 219 3.54 11.51 1.84
CA ILE A 219 3.57 10.04 1.84
C ILE A 219 4.90 9.55 2.37
N GLY A 220 4.86 8.75 3.43
CA GLY A 220 6.01 8.01 3.95
C GLY A 220 6.07 6.61 3.33
N CYS A 221 7.11 6.36 2.53
CA CYS A 221 7.41 5.03 1.98
C CYS A 221 8.44 4.35 2.88
N PHE A 222 8.26 3.07 3.15
CA PHE A 222 9.15 2.33 4.03
C PHE A 222 9.48 0.95 3.48
N CYS A 223 10.68 0.48 3.82
CA CYS A 223 11.14 -0.89 3.58
C CYS A 223 11.96 -1.34 4.78
N CYS A 224 11.50 -2.39 5.46
CA CYS A 224 12.03 -2.87 6.74
C CYS A 224 12.37 -4.35 6.68
N ARG A 225 13.39 -4.78 7.43
CA ARG A 225 13.82 -6.18 7.54
C ARG A 225 13.70 -6.66 8.99
N LYS A 226 12.93 -7.74 9.23
CA LYS A 226 12.75 -8.37 10.55
C LYS A 226 13.98 -9.14 11.04
#